data_6099b011ed7a8da4ed0143ad72a37a39
#
_entry.id   6099b011ed7a8da4ed0143ad72a37a39
#
_cell.length_a   1.000
_cell.length_b   1.000
_cell.length_c   1.000
_cell.angle_alpha   90.00
_cell.angle_beta   90.00
_cell.angle_gamma   90.00
#
_symmetry.space_group_name_H-M   'P 1'
#
loop_
_entity.id
_entity.type
_entity.pdbx_description
1 polymer ?
#
loop_
_entity_poly.entity_id
_entity_poly.type
_entity_poly.pdbx_seq_one_letter_code
_entity_poly.pdbx_strand_id
1 'polypeptide(L)'
;GAIGRLVAVAANNLGMKIVGYDPYFNEAFKGELPADTEYVDSLDAIYEKADYITLHLPCTKDTKGMITANTIAKMKDAVRILNFARGELVVGADMAEAVKAGKVAAYVTDFPSDEVIGVENVTALPHLGASTPESEENCAYMAAVEIREYLEKGNIKNSVNFPNVELQAEGERVGVIHHNALNVMNDVLGAFMSNGVETKEFGSKAKGDFAYTL
;
A
#
# COMPACT_ATOMS: atom_id res chain seq x y z
N GLY A 1 -5.20 2.80 -0.85
CA GLY A 1 -4.07 2.82 0.09
C GLY A 1 -3.70 4.24 0.54
N ALA A 2 -2.70 4.39 1.45
CA ALA A 2 -2.33 5.69 2.05
C ALA A 2 -1.94 6.75 1.01
N ILE A 3 -1.07 6.39 0.07
CA ILE A 3 -0.60 7.33 -0.97
C ILE A 3 -1.76 7.77 -1.87
N GLY A 4 -2.61 6.83 -2.32
CA GLY A 4 -3.75 7.16 -3.16
C GLY A 4 -4.72 8.14 -2.49
N ARG A 5 -4.96 8.02 -1.17
CA ARG A 5 -5.78 8.97 -0.42
C ARG A 5 -5.18 10.38 -0.40
N LEU A 6 -3.88 10.49 -0.15
CA LEU A 6 -3.18 11.78 -0.17
C LEU A 6 -3.23 12.43 -1.55
N VAL A 7 -3.03 11.64 -2.61
CA VAL A 7 -3.13 12.14 -3.99
C VAL A 7 -4.57 12.57 -4.32
N ALA A 8 -5.58 11.82 -3.88
CA ALA A 8 -6.98 12.19 -4.08
C ALA A 8 -7.30 13.54 -3.43
N VAL A 9 -6.86 13.77 -2.18
CA VAL A 9 -7.03 15.06 -1.49
C VAL A 9 -6.31 16.19 -2.23
N ALA A 10 -5.07 15.96 -2.64
CA ALA A 10 -4.30 16.97 -3.38
C ALA A 10 -4.95 17.33 -4.73
N ALA A 11 -5.39 16.32 -5.50
CA ALA A 11 -6.05 16.51 -6.78
C ALA A 11 -7.39 17.25 -6.62
N ASN A 12 -8.18 16.91 -5.59
CA ASN A 12 -9.41 17.62 -5.29
C ASN A 12 -9.17 19.10 -4.96
N ASN A 13 -8.13 19.41 -4.20
CA ASN A 13 -7.73 20.79 -3.89
C ASN A 13 -7.30 21.58 -5.14
N LEU A 14 -6.91 20.89 -6.21
CA LEU A 14 -6.67 21.47 -7.54
C LEU A 14 -7.94 21.57 -8.39
N GLY A 15 -9.12 21.24 -7.85
CA GLY A 15 -10.40 21.31 -8.52
C GLY A 15 -10.75 20.08 -9.36
N MET A 16 -10.01 18.97 -9.24
CA MET A 16 -10.33 17.73 -9.95
C MET A 16 -11.41 16.94 -9.21
N LYS A 17 -12.29 16.29 -9.97
CA LYS A 17 -13.24 15.31 -9.43
C LYS A 17 -12.53 13.97 -9.24
N ILE A 18 -12.78 13.31 -8.11
CA ILE A 18 -12.11 12.08 -7.75
C ILE A 18 -13.01 10.88 -8.00
N VAL A 19 -12.48 9.90 -8.76
CA VAL A 19 -13.08 8.58 -8.93
C VAL A 19 -12.07 7.56 -8.42
N GLY A 20 -12.48 6.69 -7.51
CA GLY A 20 -11.60 5.73 -6.85
C GLY A 20 -12.07 4.29 -6.97
N TYR A 21 -11.12 3.37 -7.18
CA TYR A 21 -11.30 1.94 -7.11
C TYR A 21 -10.23 1.32 -6.21
N ASP A 22 -10.66 0.57 -5.21
CA ASP A 22 -9.78 -0.21 -4.34
C ASP A 22 -10.56 -1.44 -3.84
N PRO A 23 -10.21 -2.68 -4.28
CA PRO A 23 -10.94 -3.89 -3.86
C PRO A 23 -10.76 -4.21 -2.38
N TYR A 24 -9.78 -3.58 -1.71
CA TYR A 24 -9.49 -3.74 -0.28
C TYR A 24 -9.79 -2.47 0.52
N PHE A 25 -10.69 -1.62 -0.01
CA PHE A 25 -11.01 -0.35 0.65
C PHE A 25 -11.59 -0.58 2.04
N ASN A 26 -11.01 0.09 3.03
CA ASN A 26 -11.51 0.08 4.39
C ASN A 26 -12.35 1.34 4.64
N GLU A 27 -13.63 1.16 4.93
CA GLU A 27 -14.60 2.22 5.21
C GLU A 27 -14.16 3.18 6.33
N ALA A 28 -13.31 2.73 7.27
CA ALA A 28 -12.76 3.60 8.31
C ALA A 28 -11.97 4.80 7.75
N PHE A 29 -11.45 4.68 6.53
CA PHE A 29 -10.69 5.74 5.86
C PHE A 29 -11.53 6.64 4.95
N LYS A 30 -12.84 6.40 4.87
CA LYS A 30 -13.74 7.19 4.01
C LYS A 30 -13.73 8.68 4.36
N GLY A 31 -13.63 9.01 5.64
CA GLY A 31 -13.53 10.39 6.12
C GLY A 31 -12.23 11.12 5.78
N GLU A 32 -11.20 10.41 5.30
CA GLU A 32 -9.94 11.01 4.84
C GLU A 32 -9.97 11.40 3.35
N LEU A 33 -11.01 11.02 2.63
CA LEU A 33 -11.18 11.33 1.22
C LEU A 33 -12.12 12.53 1.03
N PRO A 34 -12.02 13.25 -0.09
CA PRO A 34 -12.99 14.28 -0.43
C PRO A 34 -14.42 13.74 -0.38
N ALA A 35 -15.34 14.54 0.15
CA ALA A 35 -16.72 14.12 0.40
C ALA A 35 -17.49 13.73 -0.87
N ASP A 36 -17.10 14.28 -2.01
CA ASP A 36 -17.67 14.02 -3.34
C ASP A 36 -16.90 12.94 -4.13
N THR A 37 -16.01 12.18 -3.49
CA THR A 37 -15.32 11.06 -4.13
C THR A 37 -16.32 10.02 -4.60
N GLU A 38 -16.30 9.72 -5.89
CA GLU A 38 -17.08 8.63 -6.49
C GLU A 38 -16.32 7.31 -6.33
N TYR A 39 -16.94 6.32 -5.70
CA TYR A 39 -16.40 4.96 -5.60
C TYR A 39 -17.02 4.09 -6.69
N VAL A 40 -16.17 3.35 -7.41
CA VAL A 40 -16.63 2.43 -8.46
C VAL A 40 -16.19 1.00 -8.15
N ASP A 41 -16.95 0.03 -8.66
CA ASP A 41 -16.78 -1.38 -8.34
C ASP A 41 -15.89 -2.12 -9.36
N SER A 42 -15.39 -1.43 -10.38
CA SER A 42 -14.58 -2.03 -11.43
C SER A 42 -13.54 -1.07 -12.00
N LEU A 43 -12.45 -1.64 -12.52
CA LEU A 43 -11.44 -0.89 -13.27
C LEU A 43 -12.00 -0.32 -14.58
N ASP A 44 -12.93 -1.03 -15.24
CA ASP A 44 -13.54 -0.55 -16.47
C ASP A 44 -14.27 0.78 -16.25
N ALA A 45 -14.95 0.94 -15.11
CA ALA A 45 -15.59 2.20 -14.76
C ALA A 45 -14.58 3.35 -14.55
N ILE A 46 -13.36 3.06 -14.06
CA ILE A 46 -12.27 4.04 -14.02
C ILE A 46 -11.84 4.41 -15.44
N TYR A 47 -11.60 3.40 -16.30
CA TYR A 47 -11.13 3.63 -17.67
C TYR A 47 -12.08 4.50 -18.48
N GLU A 48 -13.38 4.26 -18.37
CA GLU A 48 -14.41 5.01 -19.10
C GLU A 48 -14.56 6.47 -18.62
N LYS A 49 -14.33 6.73 -17.33
CA LYS A 49 -14.62 8.04 -16.72
C LYS A 49 -13.42 8.96 -16.61
N ALA A 50 -12.24 8.41 -16.41
CA ALA A 50 -11.10 9.19 -16.00
C ALA A 50 -10.43 9.94 -17.15
N ASP A 51 -10.11 11.22 -16.92
CA ASP A 51 -9.23 12.03 -17.78
C ASP A 51 -7.76 11.88 -17.37
N TYR A 52 -7.53 11.57 -16.08
CA TYR A 52 -6.23 11.26 -15.48
C TYR A 52 -6.35 9.96 -14.68
N ILE A 53 -5.43 9.05 -14.92
CA ILE A 53 -5.34 7.78 -14.17
C ILE A 53 -4.01 7.76 -13.42
N THR A 54 -4.05 7.51 -12.12
CA THR A 54 -2.86 7.37 -11.29
C THR A 54 -2.88 6.04 -10.54
N LEU A 55 -1.73 5.34 -10.56
CA LEU A 55 -1.61 3.99 -10.01
C LEU A 55 -0.94 4.04 -8.62
N HIS A 56 -1.59 3.42 -7.62
CA HIS A 56 -1.12 3.37 -6.22
C HIS A 56 -1.31 1.97 -5.63
N LEU A 57 -0.79 0.95 -6.31
CA LEU A 57 -0.98 -0.45 -5.94
C LEU A 57 0.33 -1.25 -6.12
N PRO A 58 0.52 -2.34 -5.37
CA PRO A 58 1.68 -3.20 -5.55
C PRO A 58 1.59 -4.02 -6.86
N CYS A 59 2.74 -4.41 -7.38
CA CYS A 59 2.80 -5.41 -8.43
C CYS A 59 2.64 -6.81 -7.82
N THR A 60 1.56 -7.49 -8.18
CA THR A 60 1.23 -8.87 -7.80
C THR A 60 1.00 -9.69 -9.08
N LYS A 61 0.69 -10.98 -8.93
CA LYS A 61 0.31 -11.83 -10.08
C LYS A 61 -0.93 -11.29 -10.80
N ASP A 62 -1.86 -10.67 -10.06
CA ASP A 62 -3.14 -10.18 -10.60
C ASP A 62 -3.05 -8.76 -11.16
N THR A 63 -2.06 -7.97 -10.72
CA THR A 63 -1.91 -6.57 -11.13
C THR A 63 -0.80 -6.34 -12.15
N LYS A 64 0.10 -7.32 -12.31
CA LYS A 64 1.16 -7.26 -13.32
C LYS A 64 0.56 -7.12 -14.73
N GLY A 65 1.03 -6.12 -15.47
CA GLY A 65 0.54 -5.86 -16.82
C GLY A 65 -0.95 -5.47 -16.86
N MET A 66 -1.46 -4.80 -15.85
CA MET A 66 -2.86 -4.38 -15.83
C MET A 66 -3.18 -3.28 -16.86
N ILE A 67 -2.17 -2.49 -17.23
CA ILE A 67 -2.29 -1.48 -18.29
C ILE A 67 -1.68 -2.04 -19.58
N THR A 68 -2.53 -2.42 -20.50
CA THR A 68 -2.22 -3.01 -21.81
C THR A 68 -2.91 -2.25 -22.92
N ALA A 69 -2.62 -2.56 -24.17
CA ALA A 69 -3.34 -2.04 -25.34
C ALA A 69 -4.87 -2.22 -25.20
N ASN A 70 -5.31 -3.39 -24.70
CA ASN A 70 -6.73 -3.69 -24.53
C ASN A 70 -7.39 -2.81 -23.44
N THR A 71 -6.73 -2.54 -22.32
CA THR A 71 -7.28 -1.69 -21.26
C THR A 71 -7.19 -0.21 -21.66
N ILE A 72 -6.14 0.20 -22.34
CA ILE A 72 -5.99 1.55 -22.90
C ILE A 72 -7.09 1.86 -23.92
N ALA A 73 -7.48 0.87 -24.74
CA ALA A 73 -8.57 1.05 -25.70
C ALA A 73 -9.91 1.40 -25.05
N LYS A 74 -10.15 0.99 -23.81
CA LYS A 74 -11.37 1.31 -23.04
C LYS A 74 -11.32 2.72 -22.41
N MET A 75 -10.15 3.34 -22.33
CA MET A 75 -9.96 4.65 -21.74
C MET A 75 -10.47 5.74 -22.68
N LYS A 76 -10.68 6.93 -22.10
CA LYS A 76 -10.98 8.12 -22.92
C LYS A 76 -9.83 8.44 -23.88
N ASP A 77 -10.14 9.09 -24.98
CA ASP A 77 -9.13 9.65 -25.86
C ASP A 77 -8.39 10.79 -25.15
N ALA A 78 -7.11 10.88 -25.40
CA ALA A 78 -6.21 11.83 -24.75
C ALA A 78 -6.13 11.70 -23.21
N VAL A 79 -6.37 10.50 -22.67
CA VAL A 79 -6.17 10.22 -21.25
C VAL A 79 -4.70 10.48 -20.86
N ARG A 80 -4.48 10.86 -19.61
CA ARG A 80 -3.14 11.02 -19.04
C ARG A 80 -2.94 9.98 -17.95
N ILE A 81 -1.78 9.31 -17.97
CA ILE A 81 -1.48 8.21 -17.05
C ILE A 81 -0.25 8.54 -16.23
N LEU A 82 -0.35 8.37 -14.90
CA LEU A 82 0.74 8.55 -13.96
C LEU A 82 1.02 7.21 -13.25
N ASN A 83 2.25 6.74 -13.35
CA ASN A 83 2.68 5.52 -12.68
C ASN A 83 3.90 5.78 -11.81
N PHE A 84 3.67 6.07 -10.54
CA PHE A 84 4.67 6.17 -9.49
C PHE A 84 4.62 4.98 -8.54
N ALA A 85 4.02 3.87 -8.98
CA ALA A 85 3.85 2.66 -8.17
C ALA A 85 4.89 1.60 -8.49
N ARG A 86 4.72 0.88 -9.62
CA ARG A 86 5.66 -0.16 -10.09
C ARG A 86 5.64 -0.24 -11.62
N GLY A 87 6.82 -0.39 -12.21
CA GLY A 87 6.95 -0.44 -13.68
C GLY A 87 6.14 -1.56 -14.32
N GLU A 88 6.15 -2.73 -13.73
CA GLU A 88 5.52 -3.94 -14.26
C GLU A 88 3.98 -3.88 -14.33
N LEU A 89 3.36 -2.85 -13.76
CA LEU A 89 1.91 -2.62 -13.89
C LEU A 89 1.51 -2.22 -15.31
N VAL A 90 2.45 -1.66 -16.06
CA VAL A 90 2.23 -1.12 -17.41
C VAL A 90 3.06 -1.92 -18.41
N VAL A 91 2.43 -2.37 -19.50
CA VAL A 91 3.15 -2.96 -20.63
C VAL A 91 3.77 -1.82 -21.45
N GLY A 92 5.11 -1.68 -21.37
CA GLY A 92 5.83 -0.54 -21.95
C GLY A 92 5.62 -0.36 -23.44
N ALA A 93 5.67 -1.44 -24.21
CA ALA A 93 5.45 -1.39 -25.65
C ALA A 93 4.04 -0.87 -26.01
N ASP A 94 3.00 -1.38 -25.32
CA ASP A 94 1.62 -0.95 -25.52
C ASP A 94 1.44 0.53 -25.19
N MET A 95 2.08 0.97 -24.10
CA MET A 95 2.05 2.38 -23.68
C MET A 95 2.74 3.29 -24.70
N ALA A 96 3.92 2.90 -25.17
CA ALA A 96 4.66 3.65 -26.18
C ALA A 96 3.85 3.87 -27.47
N GLU A 97 3.20 2.80 -27.95
CA GLU A 97 2.35 2.88 -29.14
C GLU A 97 1.10 3.73 -28.89
N ALA A 98 0.48 3.62 -27.71
CA ALA A 98 -0.70 4.40 -27.37
C ALA A 98 -0.40 5.91 -27.26
N VAL A 99 0.78 6.27 -26.74
CA VAL A 99 1.24 7.67 -26.69
C VAL A 99 1.52 8.18 -28.09
N LYS A 100 2.25 7.44 -28.92
CA LYS A 100 2.52 7.82 -30.34
C LYS A 100 1.23 7.99 -31.14
N ALA A 101 0.22 7.17 -30.88
CA ALA A 101 -1.09 7.24 -31.55
C ALA A 101 -1.97 8.40 -31.02
N GLY A 102 -1.58 9.08 -29.93
CA GLY A 102 -2.38 10.14 -29.31
C GLY A 102 -3.55 9.63 -28.45
N LYS A 103 -3.73 8.32 -28.29
CA LYS A 103 -4.73 7.73 -27.41
C LYS A 103 -4.43 8.09 -25.94
N VAL A 104 -3.16 8.04 -25.58
CA VAL A 104 -2.62 8.55 -24.30
C VAL A 104 -1.93 9.87 -24.60
N ALA A 105 -2.43 10.97 -24.06
CA ALA A 105 -1.87 12.31 -24.29
C ALA A 105 -0.57 12.55 -23.54
N ALA A 106 -0.38 11.88 -22.39
CA ALA A 106 0.88 11.94 -21.63
C ALA A 106 0.99 10.71 -20.73
N TYR A 107 2.22 10.23 -20.59
CA TYR A 107 2.58 9.19 -19.61
C TYR A 107 3.73 9.71 -18.72
N VAL A 108 3.53 9.69 -17.41
CA VAL A 108 4.55 10.11 -16.44
C VAL A 108 4.87 8.93 -15.53
N THR A 109 6.14 8.60 -15.41
CA THR A 109 6.57 7.45 -14.60
C THR A 109 7.95 7.67 -13.99
N ASP A 110 8.18 7.06 -12.83
CA ASP A 110 9.52 6.94 -12.22
C ASP A 110 10.08 5.50 -12.31
N PHE A 111 9.43 4.66 -13.10
CA PHE A 111 9.87 3.32 -13.49
C PHE A 111 9.82 3.15 -15.02
N PRO A 112 10.57 3.95 -15.79
CA PRO A 112 10.53 3.84 -17.25
C PRO A 112 11.12 2.52 -17.72
N SER A 113 10.42 1.87 -18.66
CA SER A 113 10.98 0.78 -19.44
C SER A 113 11.68 1.29 -20.70
N ASP A 114 12.54 0.49 -21.30
CA ASP A 114 13.31 0.91 -22.49
C ASP A 114 12.42 1.36 -23.66
N GLU A 115 11.21 0.78 -23.79
CA GLU A 115 10.28 1.07 -24.87
C GLU A 115 9.67 2.47 -24.78
N VAL A 116 9.61 3.06 -23.58
CA VAL A 116 9.00 4.39 -23.35
C VAL A 116 10.03 5.51 -23.24
N ILE A 117 11.33 5.18 -23.09
CA ILE A 117 12.39 6.18 -23.01
C ILE A 117 12.54 6.91 -24.36
N GLY A 118 12.50 8.23 -24.30
CA GLY A 118 12.65 9.07 -25.52
C GLY A 118 11.40 9.18 -26.37
N VAL A 119 10.28 8.56 -25.99
CA VAL A 119 9.00 8.76 -26.66
C VAL A 119 8.45 10.14 -26.32
N GLU A 120 8.06 10.93 -27.31
CA GLU A 120 7.43 12.24 -27.10
C GLU A 120 6.17 12.12 -26.24
N ASN A 121 5.95 13.06 -25.32
CA ASN A 121 4.88 13.04 -24.32
C ASN A 121 5.01 11.95 -23.24
N VAL A 122 6.15 11.28 -23.16
CA VAL A 122 6.52 10.47 -21.99
C VAL A 122 7.52 11.24 -21.13
N THR A 123 7.20 11.41 -19.87
CA THR A 123 8.11 12.00 -18.87
C THR A 123 8.63 10.92 -17.95
N ALA A 124 9.89 10.57 -18.09
CA ALA A 124 10.60 9.64 -17.22
C ALA A 124 11.33 10.42 -16.12
N LEU A 125 11.11 10.04 -14.87
CA LEU A 125 11.73 10.63 -13.69
C LEU A 125 12.57 9.56 -12.98
N PRO A 126 13.59 9.94 -12.20
CA PRO A 126 14.26 8.99 -11.31
C PRO A 126 13.34 8.64 -10.13
N HIS A 127 13.39 7.37 -9.67
CA HIS A 127 12.60 6.89 -8.53
C HIS A 127 13.24 7.34 -7.20
N LEU A 128 12.97 8.56 -6.78
CA LEU A 128 13.57 9.22 -5.62
C LEU A 128 12.56 9.68 -4.55
N GLY A 129 11.31 9.23 -4.63
CA GLY A 129 10.24 9.72 -3.75
C GLY A 129 10.50 9.53 -2.25
N ALA A 130 11.25 8.49 -1.87
CA ALA A 130 11.65 8.21 -0.50
C ALA A 130 13.17 8.36 -0.26
N SER A 131 13.92 8.86 -1.23
CA SER A 131 15.39 8.97 -1.19
C SER A 131 15.83 10.41 -0.96
N THR A 132 15.24 11.06 0.03
CA THR A 132 15.73 12.35 0.54
C THR A 132 16.51 12.11 1.84
N PRO A 133 17.50 12.96 2.17
CA PRO A 133 18.25 12.82 3.43
C PRO A 133 17.34 12.72 4.66
N GLU A 134 16.28 13.52 4.73
CA GLU A 134 15.32 13.51 5.83
C GLU A 134 14.53 12.20 5.89
N SER A 135 14.16 11.64 4.73
CA SER A 135 13.42 10.38 4.66
C SER A 135 14.30 9.21 5.10
N GLU A 136 15.56 9.17 4.66
CA GLU A 136 16.52 8.13 5.04
C GLU A 136 16.84 8.18 6.54
N GLU A 137 17.05 9.37 7.09
CA GLU A 137 17.28 9.58 8.52
C GLU A 137 16.06 9.14 9.35
N ASN A 138 14.85 9.54 8.94
CA ASN A 138 13.61 9.13 9.60
C ASN A 138 13.40 7.62 9.54
N CYS A 139 13.66 6.98 8.40
CA CYS A 139 13.56 5.52 8.28
C CYS A 139 14.52 4.80 9.22
N ALA A 140 15.77 5.26 9.30
CA ALA A 140 16.77 4.69 10.20
C ALA A 140 16.37 4.86 11.68
N TYR A 141 15.92 6.06 12.05
CA TYR A 141 15.45 6.35 13.40
C TYR A 141 14.23 5.49 13.78
N MET A 142 13.22 5.43 12.93
CA MET A 142 12.01 4.64 13.16
C MET A 142 12.34 3.16 13.31
N ALA A 143 13.18 2.60 12.43
CA ALA A 143 13.62 1.21 12.50
C ALA A 143 14.34 0.92 13.82
N ALA A 144 15.24 1.80 14.26
CA ALA A 144 15.95 1.64 15.52
C ALA A 144 15.00 1.68 16.74
N VAL A 145 14.02 2.57 16.74
CA VAL A 145 12.99 2.65 17.79
C VAL A 145 12.13 1.39 17.82
N GLU A 146 11.68 0.90 16.67
CA GLU A 146 10.83 -0.30 16.58
C GLU A 146 11.59 -1.57 17.01
N ILE A 147 12.85 -1.70 16.63
CA ILE A 147 13.71 -2.81 17.10
C ILE A 147 13.91 -2.73 18.61
N ARG A 148 14.18 -1.56 19.16
CA ARG A 148 14.33 -1.37 20.60
C ARG A 148 13.05 -1.74 21.35
N GLU A 149 11.89 -1.26 20.90
CA GLU A 149 10.60 -1.59 21.51
C GLU A 149 10.33 -3.10 21.51
N TYR A 150 10.72 -3.79 20.44
CA TYR A 150 10.58 -5.25 20.38
C TYR A 150 11.56 -5.94 21.35
N LEU A 151 12.84 -5.58 21.35
CA LEU A 151 13.86 -6.24 22.16
C LEU A 151 13.68 -5.98 23.66
N GLU A 152 13.29 -4.76 24.05
CA GLU A 152 13.14 -4.38 25.45
C GLU A 152 11.76 -4.70 26.01
N LYS A 153 10.70 -4.65 25.19
CA LYS A 153 9.32 -4.74 25.66
C LYS A 153 8.48 -5.82 24.96
N GLY A 154 9.00 -6.45 23.93
CA GLY A 154 8.22 -7.38 23.11
C GLY A 154 7.15 -6.72 22.24
N ASN A 155 7.05 -5.39 22.24
CA ASN A 155 6.07 -4.67 21.44
C ASN A 155 6.39 -4.79 19.95
N ILE A 156 5.37 -5.12 19.14
CA ILE A 156 5.50 -5.16 17.67
C ILE A 156 4.70 -4.01 17.06
N LYS A 157 5.38 -3.20 16.25
CA LYS A 157 4.80 -2.10 15.50
C LYS A 157 5.32 -2.10 14.05
N ASN A 158 4.45 -1.82 13.09
CA ASN A 158 4.74 -1.74 11.66
C ASN A 158 5.42 -2.99 11.05
N SER A 159 5.32 -4.15 11.68
CA SER A 159 5.92 -5.37 11.16
C SER A 159 5.23 -5.84 9.87
N VAL A 160 6.03 -6.26 8.89
CA VAL A 160 5.53 -6.86 7.65
C VAL A 160 4.93 -8.25 7.93
N ASN A 161 5.53 -9.01 8.86
CA ASN A 161 5.22 -10.41 9.11
C ASN A 161 4.16 -10.60 10.19
N PHE A 162 4.15 -9.73 11.21
CA PHE A 162 3.34 -9.89 12.41
C PHE A 162 2.37 -8.72 12.60
N PRO A 163 1.26 -8.94 13.31
CA PRO A 163 0.33 -7.85 13.65
C PRO A 163 0.94 -6.92 14.70
N ASN A 164 0.46 -5.69 14.75
CA ASN A 164 0.83 -4.77 15.82
C ASN A 164 0.24 -5.27 17.15
N VAL A 165 1.12 -5.51 18.13
CA VAL A 165 0.75 -5.86 19.51
C VAL A 165 1.63 -5.01 20.44
N GLU A 166 0.98 -4.18 21.23
CA GLU A 166 1.63 -3.28 22.18
C GLU A 166 0.93 -3.43 23.55
N LEU A 167 1.70 -3.61 24.60
CA LEU A 167 1.23 -3.59 25.98
C LEU A 167 1.85 -2.40 26.73
N GLN A 168 1.11 -1.85 27.66
CA GLN A 168 1.54 -0.72 28.48
C GLN A 168 2.02 -1.13 29.87
N ALA A 169 1.56 -2.28 30.40
CA ALA A 169 1.94 -2.76 31.72
C ALA A 169 3.44 -2.96 31.85
N GLU A 170 4.00 -2.60 32.98
CA GLU A 170 5.40 -2.86 33.35
C GLU A 170 5.55 -4.26 33.96
N GLY A 171 6.71 -4.87 33.79
CA GLY A 171 7.05 -6.17 34.35
C GLY A 171 7.77 -7.08 33.38
N GLU A 172 7.97 -8.32 33.80
CA GLU A 172 8.50 -9.36 32.90
C GLU A 172 7.50 -9.66 31.81
N ARG A 173 8.00 -9.88 30.59
CA ARG A 173 7.17 -10.09 29.39
C ARG A 173 7.62 -11.34 28.68
N VAL A 174 6.64 -12.07 28.17
CA VAL A 174 6.87 -13.25 27.34
C VAL A 174 6.16 -13.07 26.00
N GLY A 175 6.94 -13.03 24.92
CA GLY A 175 6.43 -13.00 23.55
C GLY A 175 6.37 -14.42 22.99
N VAL A 176 5.22 -14.81 22.47
CA VAL A 176 4.99 -16.12 21.85
C VAL A 176 4.59 -15.94 20.41
N ILE A 177 5.41 -16.46 19.50
CA ILE A 177 5.08 -16.56 18.08
C ILE A 177 4.50 -17.94 17.82
N HIS A 178 3.32 -17.99 17.22
CA HIS A 178 2.62 -19.25 16.99
C HIS A 178 1.79 -19.24 15.71
N HIS A 179 1.38 -20.41 15.24
CA HIS A 179 0.38 -20.48 14.19
C HIS A 179 -0.98 -19.95 14.67
N ASN A 180 -1.70 -19.30 13.77
CA ASN A 180 -3.06 -18.83 14.05
C ASN A 180 -4.04 -20.02 14.06
N ALA A 181 -4.06 -20.75 15.19
CA ALA A 181 -4.87 -21.93 15.39
C ALA A 181 -5.77 -21.79 16.63
N LEU A 182 -6.87 -22.54 16.64
CA LEU A 182 -7.79 -22.61 17.77
C LEU A 182 -7.06 -23.13 19.03
N ASN A 183 -7.41 -22.57 20.18
CA ASN A 183 -6.95 -22.96 21.52
C ASN A 183 -5.51 -22.58 21.91
N VAL A 184 -4.63 -22.16 21.01
CA VAL A 184 -3.25 -21.81 21.36
C VAL A 184 -3.18 -20.76 22.48
N MET A 185 -4.08 -19.78 22.47
CA MET A 185 -4.17 -18.78 23.52
C MET A 185 -4.50 -19.43 24.89
N ASN A 186 -5.45 -20.36 24.92
CA ASN A 186 -5.82 -21.07 26.15
C ASN A 186 -4.66 -21.90 26.67
N ASP A 187 -3.91 -22.55 25.77
CA ASP A 187 -2.75 -23.35 26.13
C ASP A 187 -1.63 -22.49 26.72
N VAL A 188 -1.36 -21.32 26.13
CA VAL A 188 -0.38 -20.37 26.65
C VAL A 188 -0.77 -19.85 28.03
N LEU A 189 -2.00 -19.37 28.20
CA LEU A 189 -2.47 -18.88 29.51
C LEU A 189 -2.56 -20.00 30.54
N GLY A 190 -3.00 -21.19 30.13
CA GLY A 190 -3.05 -22.38 30.99
C GLY A 190 -1.66 -22.79 31.48
N ALA A 191 -0.63 -22.68 30.65
CA ALA A 191 0.75 -22.95 31.06
C ALA A 191 1.24 -21.98 32.14
N PHE A 192 0.94 -20.68 32.03
CA PHE A 192 1.28 -19.71 33.08
C PHE A 192 0.54 -20.01 34.38
N MET A 193 -0.77 -20.20 34.33
CA MET A 193 -1.60 -20.48 35.50
C MET A 193 -1.14 -21.76 36.22
N SER A 194 -0.84 -22.85 35.47
CA SER A 194 -0.38 -24.12 36.03
C SER A 194 0.96 -24.01 36.74
N ASN A 195 1.78 -23.02 36.38
CA ASN A 195 3.08 -22.77 37.02
C ASN A 195 3.02 -21.63 38.04
N GLY A 196 1.83 -21.18 38.44
CA GLY A 196 1.66 -20.13 39.46
C GLY A 196 2.08 -18.73 39.01
N VAL A 197 2.14 -18.49 37.70
CA VAL A 197 2.47 -17.18 37.14
C VAL A 197 1.19 -16.39 36.92
N GLU A 198 1.06 -15.25 37.59
CA GLU A 198 -0.03 -14.33 37.40
C GLU A 198 0.16 -13.48 36.14
N THR A 199 -0.83 -13.48 35.28
CA THR A 199 -0.82 -12.64 34.06
C THR A 199 -1.54 -11.32 34.35
N LYS A 200 -0.82 -10.19 34.28
CA LYS A 200 -1.37 -8.84 34.49
C LYS A 200 -2.05 -8.26 33.26
N GLU A 201 -1.44 -8.46 32.11
CA GLU A 201 -1.93 -7.97 30.84
C GLU A 201 -1.49 -8.91 29.72
N PHE A 202 -2.31 -9.09 28.72
CA PHE A 202 -1.92 -9.81 27.50
C PHE A 202 -2.61 -9.22 26.28
N GLY A 203 -1.95 -9.34 25.13
CA GLY A 203 -2.49 -9.02 23.83
C GLY A 203 -2.14 -10.11 22.84
N SER A 204 -3.10 -10.54 22.05
CA SER A 204 -2.88 -11.51 20.98
C SER A 204 -3.56 -11.06 19.71
N LYS A 205 -2.83 -11.09 18.61
CA LYS A 205 -3.38 -10.78 17.29
C LYS A 205 -2.77 -11.70 16.23
N ALA A 206 -3.53 -11.93 15.17
CA ALA A 206 -3.10 -12.75 14.04
C ALA A 206 -2.93 -11.87 12.77
N LYS A 207 -2.03 -12.34 11.90
CA LYS A 207 -1.85 -11.81 10.54
C LYS A 207 -1.56 -12.99 9.62
N GLY A 208 -2.55 -13.39 8.83
CA GLY A 208 -2.48 -14.60 8.01
C GLY A 208 -2.36 -15.86 8.89
N ASP A 209 -1.37 -16.69 8.58
CA ASP A 209 -1.15 -17.99 9.25
C ASP A 209 -0.44 -17.87 10.60
N PHE A 210 0.06 -16.69 10.96
CA PHE A 210 0.81 -16.47 12.18
C PHE A 210 0.09 -15.53 13.14
N ALA A 211 0.32 -15.76 14.41
CA ALA A 211 -0.13 -14.89 15.48
C ALA A 211 1.03 -14.56 16.42
N TYR A 212 0.92 -13.44 17.07
CA TYR A 212 1.81 -13.00 18.13
C TYR A 212 1.02 -12.71 19.38
N THR A 213 1.45 -13.30 20.47
CA THR A 213 0.89 -13.11 21.83
C THR A 213 1.99 -12.54 22.72
N LEU A 214 1.68 -11.45 23.38
CA LEU A 214 2.56 -10.82 24.37
C LEU A 214 1.83 -10.77 25.70
#